data_dcc90d01377b25184e3248f238a197ed
#
_entry.id   dcc90d01377b25184e3248f238a197ed
#
_cell.length_a   1.000
_cell.length_b   1.000
_cell.length_c   1.000
_cell.angle_alpha   90.00
_cell.angle_beta   90.00
_cell.angle_gamma   90.00
#
_symmetry.space_group_name_H-M   'P 1'
#
loop_
_entity.id
_entity.type
_entity.pdbx_description
1 polymer ?
#
loop_
_entity_poly.entity_id
_entity_poly.type
_entity_poly.pdbx_seq_one_letter_code
_entity_poly.pdbx_strand_id
1 'polypeptide(L)'
;MIHQESRTQIVCVRWFRLQFPKLALLLFSVPNGGARRRVEGAILKAEGATAGVSDLLLLYPSKGYHGLCIEMKTPKGKQQPSQRRWQLEVENAGYKYVICRSFDDFMTEINSYLR
;
A
#
# COMPACT_ATOMS: atom_id res chain seq x y z
N MET A 1 -1.69 19.36 8.77
CA MET A 1 -0.46 18.69 9.22
C MET A 1 -0.34 17.34 8.54
N ILE A 2 0.84 17.03 8.03
CA ILE A 2 1.07 15.75 7.35
C ILE A 2 1.65 14.76 8.36
N HIS A 3 1.03 13.60 8.48
CA HIS A 3 1.51 12.54 9.36
C HIS A 3 2.81 11.92 8.84
N GLN A 4 3.58 11.31 9.72
CA GLN A 4 4.86 10.68 9.38
C GLN A 4 4.69 9.65 8.27
N GLU A 5 3.65 8.81 8.35
CA GLU A 5 3.38 7.81 7.32
C GLU A 5 3.18 8.47 5.95
N SER A 6 2.41 9.56 5.90
CA SER A 6 2.17 10.27 4.65
C SER A 6 3.43 10.89 4.07
N ARG A 7 4.28 11.46 4.93
CA ARG A 7 5.57 12.02 4.47
C ARG A 7 6.44 10.94 3.86
N THR A 8 6.55 9.82 4.53
CA THR A 8 7.34 8.69 4.04
C THR A 8 6.77 8.17 2.73
N GLN A 9 5.45 8.01 2.65
CA GLN A 9 4.80 7.54 1.44
C GLN A 9 5.04 8.46 0.26
N ILE A 10 4.96 9.78 0.47
CA ILE A 10 5.22 10.76 -0.58
C ILE A 10 6.61 10.59 -1.15
N VAL A 11 7.61 10.45 -0.28
CA VAL A 11 9.00 10.24 -0.70
C VAL A 11 9.14 8.93 -1.47
N CYS A 12 8.50 7.87 -0.99
CA CYS A 12 8.55 6.55 -1.62
C CYS A 12 7.96 6.60 -3.03
N VAL A 13 6.78 7.19 -3.18
CA VAL A 13 6.11 7.26 -4.49
C VAL A 13 6.91 8.10 -5.47
N ARG A 14 7.45 9.22 -5.00
CA ARG A 14 8.29 10.08 -5.83
C ARG A 14 9.53 9.33 -6.31
N TRP A 15 10.22 8.65 -5.40
CA TRP A 15 11.39 7.86 -5.74
C TRP A 15 11.05 6.78 -6.77
N PHE A 16 9.94 6.06 -6.56
CA PHE A 16 9.53 5.00 -7.45
C PHE A 16 9.30 5.52 -8.88
N ARG A 17 8.59 6.62 -8.99
CA ARG A 17 8.25 7.20 -10.30
C ARG A 17 9.48 7.70 -11.06
N LEU A 18 10.49 8.13 -10.32
CA LEU A 18 11.76 8.55 -10.93
C LEU A 18 12.61 7.36 -11.34
N GLN A 19 12.64 6.30 -10.52
CA GLN A 19 13.45 5.12 -10.80
C GLN A 19 12.83 4.19 -11.83
N PHE A 20 11.52 4.11 -11.87
CA PHE A 20 10.79 3.20 -12.74
C PHE A 20 9.71 3.96 -13.52
N PRO A 21 10.13 4.89 -14.41
CA PRO A 21 9.17 5.73 -15.10
C PRO A 21 8.19 4.95 -15.98
N LYS A 22 8.58 3.80 -16.49
CA LYS A 22 7.69 2.97 -17.30
C LYS A 22 6.59 2.31 -16.48
N LEU A 23 6.78 2.21 -15.17
CA LEU A 23 5.81 1.59 -14.26
C LEU A 23 5.08 2.63 -13.40
N ALA A 24 5.35 3.91 -13.64
CA ALA A 24 4.86 4.98 -12.76
C ALA A 24 3.36 4.96 -12.54
N LEU A 25 2.57 4.68 -13.57
CA LEU A 25 1.11 4.64 -13.47
C LEU A 25 0.58 3.41 -12.75
N LEU A 26 1.42 2.38 -12.60
CA LEU A 26 0.99 1.13 -12.00
C LEU A 26 1.14 1.12 -10.49
N LEU A 27 1.82 2.10 -9.93
CA LEU A 27 1.89 2.27 -8.48
C LEU A 27 0.96 3.39 -8.08
N PHE A 28 0.00 3.08 -7.22
CA PHE A 28 -0.97 4.10 -6.79
C PHE A 28 -1.44 3.84 -5.37
N SER A 29 -1.95 4.89 -4.75
CA SER A 29 -2.47 4.78 -3.39
C SER A 29 -3.95 4.43 -3.39
N VAL A 30 -4.36 3.75 -2.32
CA VAL A 30 -5.77 3.49 -2.04
C VAL A 30 -6.10 4.28 -0.78
N PRO A 31 -6.78 5.42 -0.91
CA PRO A 31 -7.11 6.22 0.27
C PRO A 31 -8.07 5.46 1.17
N ASN A 32 -7.61 5.15 2.37
CA ASN A 32 -8.37 4.34 3.31
C ASN A 32 -8.86 5.09 4.51
N GLY A 33 -8.52 6.33 4.61
CA GLY A 33 -8.76 6.97 5.85
C GLY A 33 -9.20 8.39 5.69
N GLY A 34 -9.06 9.05 6.75
CA GLY A 34 -9.42 10.43 6.84
C GLY A 34 -10.74 10.59 7.55
N ALA A 35 -10.96 11.80 8.01
CA ALA A 35 -12.18 12.17 8.69
C ALA A 35 -13.29 12.23 7.66
N ARG A 36 -14.07 11.17 7.57
CA ARG A 36 -15.23 11.15 6.71
C ARG A 36 -16.48 11.13 7.56
N ARG A 37 -17.52 11.77 7.06
CA ARG A 37 -18.80 11.70 7.75
C ARG A 37 -19.28 10.25 7.69
N ARG A 38 -20.05 9.88 8.72
CA ARG A 38 -20.61 8.56 8.81
C ARG A 38 -21.42 8.16 7.57
N VAL A 39 -22.20 9.10 7.05
CA VAL A 39 -23.02 8.87 5.86
C VAL A 39 -22.14 8.60 4.64
N GLU A 40 -21.12 9.43 4.45
CA GLU A 40 -20.17 9.25 3.35
C GLU A 40 -19.45 7.92 3.48
N GLY A 41 -19.05 7.55 4.70
CA GLY A 41 -18.40 6.29 4.97
C GLY A 41 -19.28 5.10 4.63
N ALA A 42 -20.56 5.17 4.97
CA ALA A 42 -21.50 4.09 4.68
C ALA A 42 -21.70 3.94 3.18
N ILE A 43 -21.82 5.05 2.46
CA ILE A 43 -21.96 5.04 1.01
C ILE A 43 -20.71 4.44 0.35
N LEU A 44 -19.53 4.88 0.76
CA LEU A 44 -18.27 4.36 0.22
C LEU A 44 -18.14 2.86 0.46
N LYS A 45 -18.55 2.41 1.64
CA LYS A 45 -18.50 0.99 1.97
C LYS A 45 -19.43 0.20 1.07
N ALA A 46 -20.63 0.71 0.83
CA ALA A 46 -21.60 0.09 -0.07
C ALA A 46 -21.07 0.05 -1.51
N GLU A 47 -20.26 1.03 -1.88
CA GLU A 47 -19.66 1.09 -3.21
C GLU A 47 -18.42 0.20 -3.33
N GLY A 48 -17.98 -0.45 -2.25
CA GLY A 48 -16.88 -1.38 -2.30
C GLY A 48 -15.62 -0.95 -1.56
N ALA A 49 -15.63 0.20 -0.88
CA ALA A 49 -14.50 0.57 -0.06
C ALA A 49 -14.34 -0.47 1.05
N THR A 50 -13.14 -1.00 1.18
CA THR A 50 -12.87 -2.15 2.04
C THR A 50 -11.86 -1.78 3.11
N ALA A 51 -12.20 -2.06 4.37
CA ALA A 51 -11.28 -1.81 5.48
C ALA A 51 -10.07 -2.73 5.37
N GLY A 52 -8.90 -2.19 5.70
CA GLY A 52 -7.67 -2.98 5.79
C GLY A 52 -6.88 -3.12 4.51
N VAL A 53 -7.36 -2.57 3.40
CA VAL A 53 -6.61 -2.59 2.13
C VAL A 53 -5.30 -1.82 2.32
N SER A 54 -4.21 -2.31 1.72
CA SER A 54 -2.91 -1.67 1.84
C SER A 54 -2.90 -0.26 1.25
N ASP A 55 -1.95 0.54 1.70
CA ASP A 55 -1.84 1.94 1.29
C ASP A 55 -1.50 2.11 -0.18
N LEU A 56 -0.65 1.24 -0.70
CA LEU A 56 -0.18 1.31 -2.08
C LEU A 56 -0.33 -0.05 -2.75
N LEU A 57 -0.67 -0.01 -4.04
CA LEU A 57 -0.71 -1.21 -4.88
C LEU A 57 0.20 -0.99 -6.08
N LEU A 58 0.99 -2.01 -6.41
CA LEU A 58 1.77 -2.04 -7.63
C LEU A 58 1.22 -3.15 -8.51
N LEU A 59 0.55 -2.76 -9.58
CA LEU A 59 -0.10 -3.70 -10.51
C LEU A 59 0.88 -4.15 -11.59
N TYR A 60 1.93 -4.84 -11.17
CA TYR A 60 2.93 -5.35 -12.08
C TYR A 60 3.38 -6.73 -11.58
N PRO A 61 3.20 -7.77 -12.38
CA PRO A 61 3.57 -9.13 -11.97
C PRO A 61 5.08 -9.30 -11.97
N SER A 62 5.61 -9.98 -10.97
CA SER A 62 7.03 -10.26 -10.86
C SER A 62 7.24 -11.43 -9.89
N LYS A 63 8.29 -12.19 -10.10
CA LYS A 63 8.73 -13.24 -9.19
C LYS A 63 7.63 -14.27 -8.86
N GLY A 64 6.70 -14.49 -9.78
CA GLY A 64 5.61 -15.41 -9.57
C GLY A 64 4.40 -14.82 -8.87
N TYR A 65 4.44 -13.55 -8.53
CA TYR A 65 3.31 -12.84 -7.90
C TYR A 65 2.54 -12.04 -8.94
N HIS A 66 1.26 -11.83 -8.69
CA HIS A 66 0.41 -11.05 -9.58
C HIS A 66 0.61 -9.54 -9.41
N GLY A 67 1.05 -9.12 -8.26
CA GLY A 67 1.28 -7.73 -7.92
C GLY A 67 1.84 -7.61 -6.51
N LEU A 68 2.14 -6.38 -6.10
CA LEU A 68 2.72 -6.08 -4.80
C LEU A 68 1.81 -5.14 -4.04
N CYS A 69 1.49 -5.53 -2.81
CA CYS A 69 0.67 -4.73 -1.89
C CYS A 69 1.59 -4.19 -0.80
N ILE A 70 1.56 -2.88 -0.59
CA ILE A 70 2.48 -2.23 0.35
C ILE A 70 1.72 -1.49 1.42
N GLU A 71 1.91 -1.91 2.66
CA GLU A 71 1.34 -1.26 3.82
C GLU A 71 2.41 -0.36 4.44
N MET A 72 2.09 0.93 4.60
CA MET A 72 3.03 1.86 5.23
C MET A 72 2.73 1.96 6.72
N LYS A 73 3.76 1.82 7.53
CA LYS A 73 3.65 1.92 8.98
C LYS A 73 4.78 2.77 9.53
N THR A 74 4.54 3.43 10.66
CA THR A 74 5.64 4.03 11.43
C THR A 74 6.47 2.91 12.05
N PRO A 75 7.70 3.19 12.52
CA PRO A 75 8.53 2.14 13.12
C PRO A 75 7.87 1.38 14.25
N LYS A 76 6.98 2.02 15.01
CA LYS A 76 6.28 1.40 16.13
C LYS A 76 4.82 1.07 15.84
N GLY A 77 4.34 1.38 14.65
CA GLY A 77 2.95 1.11 14.27
C GLY A 77 2.69 -0.37 14.15
N LYS A 78 1.48 -0.78 14.51
CA LYS A 78 1.08 -2.19 14.48
C LYS A 78 0.05 -2.43 13.41
N GLN A 79 0.14 -3.60 12.78
CA GLN A 79 -0.87 -4.03 11.83
C GLN A 79 -2.21 -4.22 12.56
N GLN A 80 -3.28 -3.66 12.00
CA GLN A 80 -4.61 -3.80 12.54
C GLN A 80 -5.23 -5.14 12.12
N PRO A 81 -6.21 -5.66 12.88
CA PRO A 81 -6.86 -6.93 12.51
C PRO A 81 -7.44 -6.94 11.10
N SER A 82 -8.07 -5.85 10.65
CA SER A 82 -8.61 -5.77 9.29
C SER A 82 -7.50 -5.85 8.26
N GLN A 83 -6.36 -5.24 8.53
CA GLN A 83 -5.19 -5.28 7.63
C GLN A 83 -4.62 -6.69 7.56
N ARG A 84 -4.56 -7.39 8.70
CA ARG A 84 -4.09 -8.77 8.72
C ARG A 84 -5.02 -9.69 7.92
N ARG A 85 -6.31 -9.48 8.04
CA ARG A 85 -7.30 -10.26 7.32
C ARG A 85 -7.15 -10.04 5.82
N TRP A 86 -7.02 -8.78 5.40
CA TRP A 86 -6.83 -8.44 3.99
C TRP A 86 -5.52 -9.03 3.45
N GLN A 87 -4.44 -8.97 4.25
CA GLN A 87 -3.16 -9.57 3.88
C GLN A 87 -3.32 -11.04 3.53
N LEU A 88 -4.01 -11.80 4.39
CA LEU A 88 -4.20 -13.23 4.16
C LEU A 88 -4.94 -13.50 2.85
N GLU A 89 -5.96 -12.68 2.56
CA GLU A 89 -6.73 -12.84 1.34
C GLU A 89 -5.91 -12.55 0.09
N VAL A 90 -5.14 -11.48 0.08
CA VAL A 90 -4.35 -11.14 -1.12
C VAL A 90 -3.18 -12.11 -1.30
N GLU A 91 -2.57 -12.58 -0.21
CA GLU A 91 -1.53 -13.58 -0.31
C GLU A 91 -2.08 -14.90 -0.88
N ASN A 92 -3.25 -15.32 -0.44
CA ASN A 92 -3.92 -16.49 -0.99
C ASN A 92 -4.26 -16.31 -2.47
N ALA A 93 -4.50 -15.10 -2.89
CA ALA A 93 -4.83 -14.79 -4.29
C ALA A 93 -3.58 -14.64 -5.18
N GLY A 94 -2.40 -14.81 -4.61
CA GLY A 94 -1.16 -14.79 -5.40
C GLY A 94 -0.42 -13.45 -5.44
N TYR A 95 -0.76 -12.53 -4.53
CA TYR A 95 -0.08 -11.24 -4.43
C TYR A 95 0.96 -11.27 -3.31
N LYS A 96 1.99 -10.48 -3.45
CA LYS A 96 2.94 -10.29 -2.37
C LYS A 96 2.47 -9.13 -1.50
N TYR A 97 2.61 -9.26 -0.19
CA TYR A 97 2.23 -8.21 0.76
C TYR A 97 3.45 -7.89 1.62
N VAL A 98 3.76 -6.61 1.74
CA VAL A 98 4.88 -6.16 2.56
C VAL A 98 4.47 -4.98 3.44
N ILE A 99 5.10 -4.89 4.61
CA ILE A 99 4.96 -3.74 5.49
C ILE A 99 6.26 -2.96 5.43
N CYS A 100 6.18 -1.70 5.07
CA CYS A 100 7.34 -0.82 4.99
C CYS A 100 7.24 0.23 6.08
N ARG A 101 8.28 0.32 6.89
CA ARG A 101 8.32 1.22 8.05
C ARG A 101 9.24 2.42 7.82
N SER A 102 9.87 2.46 6.66
CA SER A 102 10.81 3.52 6.31
C SER A 102 10.96 3.57 4.80
N PHE A 103 11.58 4.64 4.32
CA PHE A 103 11.93 4.75 2.92
C PHE A 103 12.90 3.63 2.52
N ASP A 104 13.86 3.30 3.40
CA ASP A 104 14.81 2.22 3.11
C ASP A 104 14.11 0.88 2.95
N ASP A 105 13.13 0.59 3.80
CA ASP A 105 12.31 -0.62 3.67
C ASP A 105 11.64 -0.66 2.30
N PHE A 106 11.06 0.46 1.90
CA PHE A 106 10.35 0.57 0.63
C PHE A 106 11.29 0.29 -0.55
N MET A 107 12.46 0.94 -0.57
CA MET A 107 13.44 0.71 -1.64
C MET A 107 13.87 -0.74 -1.69
N THR A 108 14.14 -1.34 -0.55
CA THR A 108 14.54 -2.74 -0.45
C THR A 108 13.47 -3.65 -1.04
N GLU A 109 12.23 -3.45 -0.65
CA GLU A 109 11.13 -4.28 -1.12
C GLU A 109 10.87 -4.10 -2.61
N ILE A 110 10.90 -2.88 -3.11
CA ILE A 110 10.72 -2.61 -4.54
C ILE A 110 11.85 -3.26 -5.35
N ASN A 111 13.09 -3.07 -4.93
CA ASN A 111 14.23 -3.63 -5.66
C ASN A 111 14.19 -5.17 -5.62
N SER A 112 13.83 -5.75 -4.50
CA SER A 112 13.67 -7.20 -4.38
C SER A 112 12.57 -7.72 -5.31
N TYR A 113 11.48 -6.99 -5.45
CA TYR A 113 10.35 -7.41 -6.26
C TYR A 113 10.64 -7.26 -7.76
N LEU A 114 11.28 -6.16 -8.16
CA LEU A 114 11.46 -5.82 -9.58
C LEU A 114 12.78 -6.26 -10.18
N ARG A 115 13.77 -6.51 -9.35
CA ARG A 115 15.12 -6.86 -9.80
C ARG A 115 15.51 -8.22 -9.28
#